data_4206aea5602623ac31acb657859e68e1
#
_entry.id   4206aea5602623ac31acb657859e68e1
#
_cell.length_a   1.000
_cell.length_b   1.000
_cell.length_c   1.000
_cell.angle_alpha   90.00
_cell.angle_beta   90.00
_cell.angle_gamma   90.00
#
_symmetry.space_group_name_H-M   'P 1'
#
loop_
_entity.id
_entity.type
_entity.pdbx_description
1 polymer ?
#
loop_
_entity_poly.entity_id
_entity_poly.type
_entity_poly.pdbx_seq_one_letter_code
_entity_poly.pdbx_strand_id
1 'polypeptide(L)'
;MAATNIPKYNGAITAGALLVSESRHIARLLLNQSSSGDWHQAIVVDNVLQKRSPASAKSQAKLIKARLSLMTPELWKMVESGSADVTTQAVLAAAIKHSRLLADFMDTVIRQHWQTFVPKLSTRDWTDYLKSCAQLDPHVNQWSDATRAKLKQIVYLILSQAGYIDGTRTLKLLPVSVIPEIRAYLIDNNETDVLRCMEITQ
;
A
#
# COMPACT_ATOMS: atom_id res chain seq x y z
N MET A 1 1.83 -8.86 34.43
CA MET A 1 2.50 -8.89 33.11
C MET A 1 1.80 -7.87 32.22
N ALA A 2 2.45 -6.75 31.91
CA ALA A 2 1.89 -5.76 30.99
C ALA A 2 1.85 -6.39 29.60
N ALA A 3 0.66 -6.57 29.04
CA ALA A 3 0.50 -6.95 27.66
C ALA A 3 1.23 -5.90 26.82
N THR A 4 2.24 -6.29 26.09
CA THR A 4 2.92 -5.44 25.10
C THR A 4 1.88 -5.07 24.06
N ASN A 5 1.29 -3.89 24.23
CA ASN A 5 0.29 -3.37 23.31
C ASN A 5 1.00 -3.00 22.00
N ILE A 6 1.09 -3.97 21.08
CA ILE A 6 1.66 -3.73 19.75
C ILE A 6 0.76 -2.72 19.05
N PRO A 7 1.29 -1.57 18.61
CA PRO A 7 0.49 -0.54 17.94
C PRO A 7 -0.27 -1.13 16.75
N LYS A 8 -1.59 -0.94 16.71
CA LYS A 8 -2.44 -1.40 15.61
C LYS A 8 -2.11 -0.69 14.30
N TYR A 9 -1.73 0.59 14.42
CA TYR A 9 -1.36 1.44 13.29
C TYR A 9 0.09 1.88 13.38
N ASN A 10 0.77 1.92 12.23
CA ASN A 10 2.15 2.39 12.13
C ASN A 10 2.35 3.30 10.92
N GLY A 11 3.45 4.05 10.93
CA GLY A 11 3.82 4.98 9.86
C GLY A 11 4.69 4.37 8.76
N ALA A 12 4.85 3.04 8.68
CA ALA A 12 5.77 2.38 7.75
C ALA A 12 5.52 2.72 6.27
N ILE A 13 4.28 3.07 5.93
CA ILE A 13 3.86 3.48 4.58
C ILE A 13 4.55 4.77 4.09
N THR A 14 5.12 5.59 4.98
CA THR A 14 5.68 6.91 4.62
C THR A 14 6.91 6.88 3.71
N ALA A 15 7.58 5.72 3.58
CA ALA A 15 8.76 5.57 2.73
C ALA A 15 8.44 5.58 1.22
N GLY A 16 7.17 5.39 0.82
CA GLY A 16 6.75 5.46 -0.58
C GLY A 16 5.31 5.08 -0.82
N ALA A 17 4.75 5.51 -1.94
CA ALA A 17 3.41 5.14 -2.40
C ALA A 17 3.39 3.71 -2.96
N LEU A 18 2.78 3.43 -4.12
CA LEU A 18 2.75 2.08 -4.68
C LEU A 18 4.14 1.59 -5.13
N LEU A 19 4.93 2.45 -5.76
CA LEU A 19 6.26 2.09 -6.27
C LEU A 19 6.19 0.93 -7.27
N VAL A 20 5.26 1.00 -8.23
CA VAL A 20 4.94 -0.11 -9.16
C VAL A 20 6.16 -0.55 -9.96
N SER A 21 6.86 0.39 -10.59
CA SER A 21 8.05 0.09 -11.39
C SER A 21 9.19 -0.52 -10.56
N GLU A 22 9.42 0.04 -9.37
CA GLU A 22 10.43 -0.43 -8.44
C GLU A 22 10.10 -1.82 -7.89
N SER A 23 8.81 -2.10 -7.71
CA SER A 23 8.34 -3.40 -7.20
C SER A 23 8.67 -4.54 -8.16
N ARG A 24 8.71 -4.31 -9.47
CA ARG A 24 9.14 -5.32 -10.47
C ARG A 24 10.58 -5.76 -10.22
N HIS A 25 11.48 -4.84 -9.94
CA HIS A 25 12.90 -5.16 -9.67
C HIS A 25 13.03 -5.95 -8.36
N ILE A 26 12.28 -5.56 -7.32
CA ILE A 26 12.31 -6.26 -6.03
C ILE A 26 11.69 -7.64 -6.13
N ALA A 27 10.57 -7.79 -6.87
CA ALA A 27 9.95 -9.10 -7.11
C ALA A 27 10.92 -10.07 -7.80
N ARG A 28 11.69 -9.59 -8.80
CA ARG A 28 12.73 -10.40 -9.48
C ARG A 28 13.81 -10.86 -8.50
N LEU A 29 14.30 -9.98 -7.62
CA LEU A 29 15.29 -10.35 -6.59
C LEU A 29 14.74 -11.39 -5.62
N LEU A 30 13.47 -11.30 -5.25
CA LEU A 30 12.79 -12.29 -4.39
C LEU A 30 12.65 -13.65 -5.11
N LEU A 31 12.18 -13.66 -6.34
CA LEU A 31 12.00 -14.87 -7.16
C LEU A 31 13.33 -15.61 -7.38
N ASN A 32 14.41 -14.87 -7.59
CA ASN A 32 15.75 -15.42 -7.79
C ASN A 32 16.42 -15.86 -6.47
N GLN A 33 15.77 -15.71 -5.32
CA GLN A 33 16.34 -16.00 -4.02
C GLN A 33 17.70 -15.33 -3.80
N SER A 34 17.83 -14.11 -4.31
CA SER A 34 19.09 -13.36 -4.36
C SER A 34 19.76 -13.24 -2.98
N SER A 35 21.08 -13.40 -2.93
CA SER A 35 21.87 -13.25 -1.71
C SER A 35 21.91 -11.80 -1.21
N SER A 36 22.38 -11.58 0.01
CA SER A 36 22.58 -10.22 0.55
C SER A 36 23.56 -9.39 -0.29
N GLY A 37 24.55 -10.04 -0.91
CA GLY A 37 25.48 -9.40 -1.84
C GLY A 37 24.78 -8.93 -3.11
N ASP A 38 23.95 -9.79 -3.72
CA ASP A 38 23.16 -9.43 -4.92
C ASP A 38 22.20 -8.26 -4.64
N TRP A 39 21.56 -8.27 -3.47
CA TRP A 39 20.72 -7.15 -3.02
C TRP A 39 21.51 -5.86 -2.90
N HIS A 40 22.71 -5.92 -2.29
CA HIS A 40 23.58 -4.74 -2.18
C HIS A 40 23.97 -4.23 -3.57
N GLN A 41 24.46 -5.13 -4.43
CA GLN A 41 24.85 -4.81 -5.80
C GLN A 41 23.69 -4.12 -6.53
N ALA A 42 22.52 -4.75 -6.61
CA ALA A 42 21.38 -4.23 -7.36
C ALA A 42 20.86 -2.89 -6.83
N ILE A 43 20.71 -2.74 -5.49
CA ILE A 43 20.05 -1.56 -4.91
C ILE A 43 21.01 -0.39 -4.75
N VAL A 44 22.27 -0.66 -4.39
CA VAL A 44 23.22 0.40 -3.99
C VAL A 44 24.19 0.74 -5.10
N VAL A 45 24.75 -0.27 -5.77
CA VAL A 45 25.78 -0.08 -6.82
C VAL A 45 25.13 0.21 -8.14
N ASP A 46 24.24 -0.69 -8.61
CA ASP A 46 23.58 -0.58 -9.92
C ASP A 46 22.40 0.40 -9.90
N ASN A 47 21.92 0.76 -8.70
CA ASN A 47 20.77 1.65 -8.51
C ASN A 47 19.56 1.31 -9.39
N VAL A 48 19.19 0.02 -9.45
CA VAL A 48 18.08 -0.46 -10.31
C VAL A 48 16.75 0.24 -10.04
N LEU A 49 16.57 0.84 -8.86
CA LEU A 49 15.39 1.64 -8.50
C LEU A 49 15.50 3.10 -8.97
N GLN A 50 16.59 3.50 -9.61
CA GLN A 50 16.86 4.84 -10.15
C GLN A 50 16.60 5.97 -9.15
N LYS A 51 17.11 5.84 -7.92
CA LYS A 51 16.92 6.85 -6.86
C LYS A 51 18.10 7.83 -6.79
N ARG A 52 17.80 9.07 -6.38
CA ARG A 52 18.82 10.13 -6.27
C ARG A 52 19.89 9.84 -5.23
N SER A 53 19.59 9.00 -4.25
CA SER A 53 20.55 8.63 -3.20
C SER A 53 20.44 7.16 -2.81
N PRO A 54 21.55 6.53 -2.40
CA PRO A 54 21.55 5.17 -1.88
C PRO A 54 20.65 5.00 -0.64
N ALA A 55 20.52 6.02 0.20
CA ALA A 55 19.63 5.99 1.35
C ALA A 55 18.16 5.86 0.93
N SER A 56 17.73 6.63 -0.08
CA SER A 56 16.37 6.53 -0.64
C SER A 56 16.15 5.17 -1.31
N ALA A 57 17.13 4.66 -2.07
CA ALA A 57 17.06 3.34 -2.70
C ALA A 57 16.87 2.24 -1.64
N LYS A 58 17.69 2.22 -0.60
CA LYS A 58 17.60 1.27 0.51
C LYS A 58 16.26 1.34 1.25
N SER A 59 15.77 2.55 1.56
CA SER A 59 14.51 2.76 2.26
C SER A 59 13.33 2.24 1.46
N GLN A 60 13.26 2.53 0.17
CA GLN A 60 12.18 2.05 -0.70
C GLN A 60 12.29 0.55 -0.97
N ALA A 61 13.47 0.02 -1.21
CA ALA A 61 13.68 -1.42 -1.35
C ALA A 61 13.22 -2.18 -0.10
N LYS A 62 13.53 -1.68 1.10
CA LYS A 62 13.07 -2.25 2.37
C LYS A 62 11.55 -2.25 2.48
N LEU A 63 10.88 -1.14 2.14
CA LEU A 63 9.42 -1.06 2.15
C LEU A 63 8.80 -2.06 1.17
N ILE A 64 9.26 -2.08 -0.08
CA ILE A 64 8.71 -2.98 -1.11
C ILE A 64 8.93 -4.44 -0.71
N LYS A 65 10.16 -4.78 -0.25
CA LYS A 65 10.46 -6.14 0.25
C LYS A 65 9.51 -6.52 1.39
N ALA A 66 9.28 -5.64 2.36
CA ALA A 66 8.37 -5.90 3.47
C ALA A 66 6.93 -6.16 3.00
N ARG A 67 6.45 -5.40 2.02
CA ARG A 67 5.12 -5.60 1.41
C ARG A 67 5.02 -6.95 0.68
N LEU A 68 5.95 -7.22 -0.23
CA LEU A 68 5.93 -8.43 -1.06
C LEU A 68 6.16 -9.71 -0.23
N SER A 69 7.00 -9.65 0.82
CA SER A 69 7.25 -10.80 1.70
C SER A 69 6.03 -11.25 2.52
N LEU A 70 4.96 -10.47 2.56
CA LEU A 70 3.67 -10.90 3.13
C LEU A 70 2.83 -11.72 2.16
N MET A 71 3.25 -11.80 0.90
CA MET A 71 2.54 -12.45 -0.19
C MET A 71 3.36 -13.64 -0.71
N THR A 72 2.72 -14.51 -1.48
CA THR A 72 3.37 -15.70 -2.04
C THR A 72 4.18 -15.42 -3.31
N PRO A 73 5.07 -16.35 -3.73
CA PRO A 73 5.81 -16.22 -4.99
C PRO A 73 4.94 -16.07 -6.24
N GLU A 74 3.69 -16.53 -6.21
CA GLU A 74 2.74 -16.36 -7.31
C GLU A 74 2.43 -14.88 -7.53
N LEU A 75 2.16 -14.12 -6.46
CA LEU A 75 1.97 -12.68 -6.60
C LEU A 75 3.26 -11.98 -7.04
N TRP A 76 4.44 -12.44 -6.60
CA TRP A 76 5.71 -11.86 -7.07
C TRP A 76 5.88 -12.01 -8.57
N LYS A 77 5.45 -13.15 -9.16
CA LYS A 77 5.44 -13.34 -10.64
C LYS A 77 4.48 -12.35 -11.31
N MET A 78 3.28 -12.14 -10.75
CA MET A 78 2.34 -11.15 -11.27
C MET A 78 2.92 -9.73 -11.21
N VAL A 79 3.66 -9.40 -10.15
CA VAL A 79 4.35 -8.10 -10.02
C VAL A 79 5.50 -7.99 -11.03
N GLU A 80 6.31 -9.02 -11.20
CA GLU A 80 7.52 -8.99 -12.04
C GLU A 80 7.17 -8.89 -13.52
N SER A 81 6.24 -9.71 -14.02
CA SER A 81 5.98 -9.91 -15.44
C SER A 81 4.54 -9.63 -15.89
N GLY A 82 3.64 -9.30 -15.00
CA GLY A 82 2.24 -8.98 -15.34
C GLY A 82 2.09 -7.70 -16.18
N SER A 83 0.89 -7.51 -16.75
CA SER A 83 0.51 -6.24 -17.37
C SER A 83 0.60 -5.07 -16.39
N ALA A 84 0.52 -3.84 -16.88
CA ALA A 84 0.56 -2.66 -16.00
C ALA A 84 -0.53 -2.70 -14.93
N ASP A 85 -1.75 -3.08 -15.32
CA ASP A 85 -2.90 -3.12 -14.42
C ASP A 85 -2.79 -4.27 -13.41
N VAL A 86 -2.38 -5.47 -13.84
CA VAL A 86 -2.11 -6.62 -12.96
C VAL A 86 -1.05 -6.27 -11.93
N THR A 87 0.07 -5.70 -12.37
CA THR A 87 1.15 -5.28 -11.45
C THR A 87 0.66 -4.24 -10.45
N THR A 88 -0.10 -3.24 -10.90
CA THR A 88 -0.62 -2.18 -10.02
C THR A 88 -1.52 -2.76 -8.95
N GLN A 89 -2.46 -3.64 -9.31
CA GLN A 89 -3.37 -4.27 -8.35
C GLN A 89 -2.65 -5.27 -7.43
N ALA A 90 -1.67 -6.03 -7.92
CA ALA A 90 -0.85 -6.92 -7.09
C ALA A 90 -0.04 -6.14 -6.04
N VAL A 91 0.58 -5.03 -6.44
CA VAL A 91 1.33 -4.16 -5.53
C VAL A 91 0.40 -3.46 -4.53
N LEU A 92 -0.81 -3.06 -4.96
CA LEU A 92 -1.83 -2.53 -4.06
C LEU A 92 -2.25 -3.56 -3.01
N ALA A 93 -2.52 -4.80 -3.42
CA ALA A 93 -2.87 -5.89 -2.49
C ALA A 93 -1.79 -6.08 -1.41
N ALA A 94 -0.51 -6.12 -1.82
CA ALA A 94 0.61 -6.20 -0.89
C ALA A 94 0.73 -4.97 0.03
N ALA A 95 0.42 -3.76 -0.47
CA ALA A 95 0.41 -2.53 0.32
C ALA A 95 -0.73 -2.51 1.36
N ILE A 96 -1.92 -2.98 0.99
CA ILE A 96 -3.08 -3.12 1.89
C ILE A 96 -2.74 -4.10 3.01
N LYS A 97 -2.23 -5.28 2.68
CA LYS A 97 -1.84 -6.29 3.68
C LYS A 97 -0.77 -5.78 4.64
N HIS A 98 0.18 -5.00 4.13
CA HIS A 98 1.26 -4.43 4.94
C HIS A 98 0.82 -3.27 5.84
N SER A 99 -0.18 -2.48 5.43
CA SER A 99 -0.59 -1.26 6.13
C SER A 99 -2.04 -1.31 6.57
N ARG A 100 -2.27 -1.61 7.85
CA ARG A 100 -3.60 -1.55 8.46
C ARG A 100 -4.24 -0.18 8.28
N LEU A 101 -3.45 0.90 8.34
CA LEU A 101 -3.95 2.25 8.13
C LEU A 101 -4.53 2.43 6.71
N LEU A 102 -3.88 1.87 5.69
CA LEU A 102 -4.40 1.92 4.31
C LEU A 102 -5.65 1.03 4.16
N ALA A 103 -5.59 -0.19 4.69
CA ALA A 103 -6.68 -1.15 4.63
C ALA A 103 -7.97 -0.58 5.25
N ASP A 104 -7.89 -0.08 6.49
CA ASP A 104 -9.04 0.46 7.21
C ASP A 104 -9.57 1.75 6.55
N PHE A 105 -8.70 2.60 5.97
CA PHE A 105 -9.14 3.77 5.22
C PHE A 105 -9.95 3.40 3.98
N MET A 106 -9.51 2.40 3.23
CA MET A 106 -10.23 1.92 2.05
C MET A 106 -11.56 1.26 2.46
N ASP A 107 -11.53 0.37 3.45
CA ASP A 107 -12.70 -0.40 3.86
C ASP A 107 -13.77 0.43 4.59
N THR A 108 -13.39 1.51 5.25
CA THR A 108 -14.34 2.37 6.00
C THR A 108 -14.67 3.63 5.22
N VAL A 109 -13.70 4.50 4.96
CA VAL A 109 -13.95 5.83 4.38
C VAL A 109 -14.35 5.74 2.91
N ILE A 110 -13.56 5.05 2.08
CA ILE A 110 -13.85 4.98 0.65
C ILE A 110 -15.14 4.20 0.40
N ARG A 111 -15.30 3.06 1.06
CA ARG A 111 -16.53 2.25 0.97
C ARG A 111 -17.76 3.04 1.39
N GLN A 112 -17.71 3.77 2.51
CA GLN A 112 -18.82 4.59 2.96
C GLN A 112 -19.22 5.64 1.93
N HIS A 113 -18.26 6.32 1.29
CA HIS A 113 -18.53 7.29 0.24
C HIS A 113 -19.28 6.65 -0.95
N TRP A 114 -18.87 5.45 -1.37
CA TRP A 114 -19.59 4.69 -2.40
C TRP A 114 -21.01 4.34 -1.98
N GLN A 115 -21.18 3.80 -0.78
CA GLN A 115 -22.49 3.41 -0.25
C GLN A 115 -23.46 4.59 -0.07
N THR A 116 -22.93 5.77 0.20
CA THR A 116 -23.71 7.00 0.40
C THR A 116 -23.73 7.91 -0.82
N PHE A 117 -23.20 7.44 -1.96
CA PHE A 117 -23.14 8.20 -3.22
C PHE A 117 -22.45 9.57 -3.11
N VAL A 118 -21.49 9.70 -2.20
CA VAL A 118 -20.65 10.88 -2.06
C VAL A 118 -19.49 10.78 -3.06
N PRO A 119 -19.44 11.62 -4.10
CA PRO A 119 -18.55 11.41 -5.24
C PRO A 119 -17.10 11.85 -5.00
N LYS A 120 -16.79 12.43 -3.86
CA LYS A 120 -15.50 13.11 -3.64
C LYS A 120 -15.09 13.04 -2.17
N LEU A 121 -13.79 12.76 -1.94
CA LEU A 121 -13.18 12.90 -0.61
C LEU A 121 -13.00 14.37 -0.24
N SER A 122 -13.08 14.65 1.06
CA SER A 122 -12.85 15.96 1.65
C SER A 122 -11.62 15.94 2.58
N THR A 123 -11.17 17.11 2.98
CA THR A 123 -10.09 17.24 3.97
C THR A 123 -10.49 16.68 5.34
N ARG A 124 -11.79 16.72 5.66
CA ARG A 124 -12.34 16.22 6.93
C ARG A 124 -12.26 14.71 7.02
N ASP A 125 -12.45 13.97 5.91
CA ASP A 125 -12.45 12.51 5.91
C ASP A 125 -11.17 11.93 6.52
N TRP A 126 -10.02 12.50 6.14
CA TRP A 126 -8.75 12.08 6.72
C TRP A 126 -8.65 12.41 8.22
N THR A 127 -9.07 13.61 8.61
CA THR A 127 -8.99 14.05 10.00
C THR A 127 -9.89 13.22 10.90
N ASP A 128 -11.11 12.96 10.46
CA ASP A 128 -12.07 12.17 11.23
C ASP A 128 -11.70 10.69 11.26
N TYR A 129 -11.15 10.17 10.16
CA TYR A 129 -10.55 8.84 10.13
C TYR A 129 -9.41 8.68 11.16
N LEU A 130 -8.48 9.64 11.23
CA LEU A 130 -7.41 9.58 12.24
C LEU A 130 -7.93 9.67 13.68
N LYS A 131 -9.00 10.42 13.93
CA LYS A 131 -9.65 10.44 15.26
C LYS A 131 -10.22 9.05 15.60
N SER A 132 -10.86 8.40 14.65
CA SER A 132 -11.36 7.02 14.85
C SER A 132 -10.23 6.03 15.07
N CYS A 133 -9.11 6.15 14.32
CA CYS A 133 -7.92 5.34 14.57
C CYS A 133 -7.36 5.55 15.98
N ALA A 134 -7.33 6.79 16.47
CA ALA A 134 -6.83 7.13 17.81
C ALA A 134 -7.71 6.58 18.95
N GLN A 135 -9.00 6.37 18.71
CA GLN A 135 -9.89 5.68 19.67
C GLN A 135 -9.54 4.19 19.78
N LEU A 136 -9.13 3.57 18.69
CA LEU A 136 -8.75 2.15 18.63
C LEU A 136 -7.29 1.90 19.04
N ASP A 137 -6.42 2.88 18.82
CA ASP A 137 -5.00 2.84 19.12
C ASP A 137 -4.53 4.24 19.57
N PRO A 138 -4.44 4.49 20.88
CA PRO A 138 -4.03 5.79 21.42
C PRO A 138 -2.64 6.25 20.95
N HIS A 139 -1.78 5.34 20.46
CA HIS A 139 -0.47 5.67 19.90
C HIS A 139 -0.56 6.64 18.71
N VAL A 140 -1.65 6.61 17.96
CA VAL A 140 -1.94 7.54 16.85
C VAL A 140 -1.94 9.01 17.31
N ASN A 141 -2.31 9.28 18.58
CA ASN A 141 -2.27 10.64 19.14
C ASN A 141 -0.84 11.20 19.27
N GLN A 142 0.16 10.32 19.35
CA GLN A 142 1.58 10.72 19.47
C GLN A 142 2.19 11.15 18.12
N TRP A 143 1.49 10.92 17.00
CA TRP A 143 1.98 11.35 15.70
C TRP A 143 1.96 12.86 15.55
N SER A 144 3.11 13.43 15.14
CA SER A 144 3.20 14.83 14.82
C SER A 144 2.31 15.22 13.63
N ASP A 145 1.96 16.50 13.51
CA ASP A 145 1.19 17.01 12.36
C ASP A 145 1.91 16.74 11.04
N ALA A 146 3.24 16.83 11.02
CA ALA A 146 4.05 16.49 9.84
C ALA A 146 3.88 15.00 9.45
N THR A 147 3.86 14.09 10.42
CA THR A 147 3.62 12.66 10.20
C THR A 147 2.21 12.43 9.66
N ARG A 148 1.19 13.04 10.28
CA ARG A 148 -0.21 12.93 9.84
C ARG A 148 -0.42 13.45 8.43
N ALA A 149 0.20 14.59 8.09
CA ALA A 149 0.16 15.17 6.76
C ALA A 149 0.87 14.28 5.73
N LYS A 150 2.03 13.71 6.08
CA LYS A 150 2.76 12.78 5.22
C LYS A 150 1.98 11.50 4.95
N LEU A 151 1.37 10.92 5.96
CA LEU A 151 0.52 9.73 5.82
C LEU A 151 -0.65 10.00 4.89
N LYS A 152 -1.36 11.13 5.06
CA LYS A 152 -2.42 11.57 4.15
C LYS A 152 -1.93 11.63 2.71
N GLN A 153 -0.81 12.31 2.48
CA GLN A 153 -0.22 12.47 1.15
C GLN A 153 0.04 11.11 0.49
N ILE A 154 0.62 10.17 1.25
CA ILE A 154 0.96 8.84 0.71
C ILE A 154 -0.29 8.00 0.45
N VAL A 155 -1.26 7.97 1.37
CA VAL A 155 -2.52 7.23 1.17
C VAL A 155 -3.25 7.75 -0.07
N TYR A 156 -3.39 9.06 -0.22
CA TYR A 156 -4.08 9.66 -1.37
C TYR A 156 -3.30 9.41 -2.68
N LEU A 157 -1.97 9.41 -2.62
CA LEU A 157 -1.15 9.07 -3.78
C LEU A 157 -1.31 7.60 -4.18
N ILE A 158 -1.38 6.67 -3.22
CA ILE A 158 -1.67 5.26 -3.48
C ILE A 158 -3.04 5.11 -4.16
N LEU A 159 -4.08 5.75 -3.62
CA LEU A 159 -5.43 5.69 -4.20
C LEU A 159 -5.47 6.23 -5.63
N SER A 160 -4.75 7.33 -5.89
CA SER A 160 -4.64 7.91 -7.23
C SER A 160 -3.89 6.99 -8.19
N GLN A 161 -2.77 6.41 -7.77
CA GLN A 161 -1.98 5.47 -8.58
C GLN A 161 -2.72 4.16 -8.86
N ALA A 162 -3.58 3.74 -7.94
CA ALA A 162 -4.43 2.55 -8.09
C ALA A 162 -5.78 2.83 -8.78
N GLY A 163 -6.04 4.08 -9.17
CA GLY A 163 -7.24 4.46 -9.92
C GLY A 163 -8.51 4.65 -9.09
N TYR A 164 -8.45 4.63 -7.75
CA TYR A 164 -9.62 4.85 -6.88
C TYR A 164 -10.05 6.31 -6.78
N ILE A 165 -9.13 7.23 -7.06
CA ILE A 165 -9.41 8.67 -7.20
C ILE A 165 -8.75 9.21 -8.46
N ASP A 166 -9.36 10.22 -9.08
CA ASP A 166 -8.88 10.86 -10.30
C ASP A 166 -7.57 11.66 -10.12
N GLY A 167 -7.23 11.99 -8.89
CA GLY A 167 -6.01 12.70 -8.55
C GLY A 167 -5.99 13.19 -7.12
N THR A 168 -4.80 13.58 -6.65
CA THR A 168 -4.61 14.04 -5.25
C THR A 168 -5.09 15.46 -4.99
N ARG A 169 -5.55 16.19 -6.02
CA ARG A 169 -6.11 17.55 -5.90
C ARG A 169 -7.63 17.55 -5.94
N THR A 170 -8.20 16.86 -6.90
CA THR A 170 -9.64 16.80 -7.16
C THR A 170 -10.35 15.83 -6.24
N LEU A 171 -9.71 14.70 -5.90
CA LEU A 171 -10.15 13.67 -4.97
C LEU A 171 -11.50 13.03 -5.34
N LYS A 172 -11.90 13.09 -6.63
CA LYS A 172 -13.13 12.47 -7.12
C LYS A 172 -12.94 10.95 -7.15
N LEU A 173 -13.88 10.22 -6.58
CA LEU A 173 -13.87 8.76 -6.58
C LEU A 173 -14.13 8.21 -7.99
N LEU A 174 -13.41 7.16 -8.34
CA LEU A 174 -13.55 6.44 -9.59
C LEU A 174 -13.89 4.96 -9.31
N PRO A 175 -14.73 4.34 -10.15
CA PRO A 175 -15.01 2.91 -10.01
C PRO A 175 -13.78 2.09 -10.39
N VAL A 176 -13.44 1.10 -9.56
CA VAL A 176 -12.35 0.15 -9.82
C VAL A 176 -12.89 -1.26 -9.72
N SER A 177 -12.64 -2.06 -10.75
CA SER A 177 -12.91 -3.49 -10.74
C SER A 177 -11.62 -4.26 -10.47
N VAL A 178 -11.69 -5.23 -9.58
CA VAL A 178 -10.54 -6.13 -9.33
C VAL A 178 -10.42 -7.09 -10.50
N ILE A 179 -9.21 -7.17 -11.06
CA ILE A 179 -8.87 -8.04 -12.18
C ILE A 179 -9.10 -9.50 -11.78
N PRO A 180 -9.69 -10.35 -12.66
CA PRO A 180 -10.02 -11.73 -12.31
C PRO A 180 -8.83 -12.55 -11.78
N GLU A 181 -7.64 -12.37 -12.35
CA GLU A 181 -6.41 -13.05 -11.90
C GLU A 181 -6.00 -12.67 -10.48
N ILE A 182 -6.10 -11.38 -10.14
CA ILE A 182 -5.82 -10.88 -8.79
C ILE A 182 -6.89 -11.37 -7.80
N ARG A 183 -8.15 -11.34 -8.24
CA ARG A 183 -9.28 -11.83 -7.43
C ARG A 183 -9.13 -13.31 -7.10
N ALA A 184 -8.83 -14.14 -8.10
CA ALA A 184 -8.59 -15.58 -7.92
C ALA A 184 -7.41 -15.82 -6.96
N TYR A 185 -6.29 -15.13 -7.18
CA TYR A 185 -5.12 -15.24 -6.30
C TYR A 185 -5.47 -14.93 -4.83
N LEU A 186 -6.20 -13.83 -4.57
CA LEU A 186 -6.55 -13.42 -3.21
C LEU A 186 -7.48 -14.42 -2.52
N ILE A 187 -8.41 -15.02 -3.26
CA ILE A 187 -9.32 -16.07 -2.75
C ILE A 187 -8.52 -17.34 -2.43
N ASP A 188 -7.69 -17.81 -3.37
CA ASP A 188 -6.94 -19.08 -3.24
C ASP A 188 -5.92 -19.03 -2.10
N ASN A 189 -5.41 -17.84 -1.77
CA ASN A 189 -4.47 -17.63 -0.67
C ASN A 189 -5.13 -17.13 0.63
N ASN A 190 -6.46 -17.18 0.75
CA ASN A 190 -7.24 -16.75 1.92
C ASN A 190 -7.01 -15.26 2.30
N GLU A 191 -6.75 -14.41 1.31
CA GLU A 191 -6.56 -12.96 1.48
C GLU A 191 -7.90 -12.18 1.31
N THR A 192 -8.98 -12.73 1.86
CA THR A 192 -10.35 -12.19 1.71
C THR A 192 -10.49 -10.78 2.30
N ASP A 193 -9.77 -10.45 3.37
CA ASP A 193 -9.77 -9.10 3.95
C ASP A 193 -9.11 -8.08 3.00
N VAL A 194 -8.04 -8.48 2.31
CA VAL A 194 -7.39 -7.64 1.29
C VAL A 194 -8.33 -7.43 0.11
N LEU A 195 -8.95 -8.52 -0.37
CA LEU A 195 -9.92 -8.47 -1.47
C LEU A 195 -11.09 -7.55 -1.13
N ARG A 196 -11.65 -7.66 0.08
CA ARG A 196 -12.72 -6.79 0.55
C ARG A 196 -12.31 -5.31 0.50
N CYS A 197 -11.09 -4.97 0.91
CA CYS A 197 -10.58 -3.60 0.83
C CYS A 197 -10.44 -3.11 -0.62
N MET A 198 -10.23 -4.00 -1.59
CA MET A 198 -10.13 -3.66 -3.01
C MET A 198 -11.49 -3.58 -3.70
N GLU A 199 -12.47 -4.40 -3.33
CA GLU A 199 -13.83 -4.46 -3.89
C GLU A 199 -14.78 -3.45 -3.21
N ILE A 200 -14.43 -2.18 -3.19
CA ILE A 200 -15.23 -1.12 -2.52
C ILE A 200 -16.33 -0.54 -3.38
N THR A 201 -16.33 -0.81 -4.68
CA THR A 201 -17.28 -0.26 -5.66
C THR A 201 -18.35 -1.26 -6.11
N GLN A 202 -18.38 -2.41 -5.46
CA GLN A 202 -19.35 -3.48 -5.72
C GLN A 202 -20.44 -3.53 -4.66
#